data_e303a3b1757250e972a940d2f7a80bee
#
_entry.id   e303a3b1757250e972a940d2f7a80bee
#
_cell.length_a   1.000
_cell.length_b   1.000
_cell.length_c   1.000
_cell.angle_alpha   90.00
_cell.angle_beta   90.00
_cell.angle_gamma   90.00
#
_symmetry.space_group_name_H-M   'P 1'
#
loop_
_entity.id
_entity.type
_entity.pdbx_description
1 polymer ?
#
loop_
_entity_poly.entity_id
_entity_poly.type
_entity_poly.pdbx_seq_one_letter_code
_entity_poly.pdbx_strand_id
1 'polypeptide(L)'
;MRLTPKRAGQLRRLGLLSGDVAGYRFRELVSARAASALLEGGATVRQVREALDGARRLAPNALTPLAELRLRVQDQKIVVEHDRLRLDPRTGQALLDFESGDLERETRESLLMGMVRPLIPPADTAEIWFARASAWDGDPERWEEAVEAYGRVVDIDPGYAAAWNNLGLLQHRMGRYERAQACYRAALEADDSCCQAAFNLGSLHEDLSDLPTAIGWYRRALEMEPDYADAHFNLAGVLGKAGQADAAALHWRRYLELDLGSPWARIARSHLEEADGGLGEGLGEGLGEGVDEGDDSPGAGQ
;
A
#
# COMPACT_ATOMS: atom_id res chain seq x y z
N MET A 1 5.30 -17.93 -36.29
CA MET A 1 6.68 -18.35 -35.97
C MET A 1 6.78 -19.85 -36.12
N ARG A 2 7.56 -20.35 -37.10
CA ARG A 2 7.80 -21.80 -37.25
C ARG A 2 9.03 -22.15 -36.42
N LEU A 3 8.83 -22.77 -35.26
CA LEU A 3 9.91 -23.24 -34.41
C LEU A 3 10.39 -24.60 -34.89
N THR A 4 11.70 -24.75 -35.10
CA THR A 4 12.27 -26.09 -35.30
C THR A 4 12.26 -26.90 -33.99
N PRO A 5 12.17 -28.24 -34.04
CA PRO A 5 12.16 -29.05 -32.80
C PRO A 5 13.35 -28.78 -31.87
N LYS A 6 14.52 -28.51 -32.43
CA LYS A 6 15.73 -28.15 -31.70
C LYS A 6 15.55 -26.82 -30.94
N ARG A 7 14.94 -25.81 -31.60
CA ARG A 7 14.69 -24.49 -31.03
C ARG A 7 13.62 -24.54 -29.94
N ALA A 8 12.54 -25.29 -30.19
CA ALA A 8 11.50 -25.51 -29.18
C ALA A 8 12.09 -26.15 -27.91
N GLY A 9 12.99 -27.14 -28.05
CA GLY A 9 13.69 -27.73 -26.92
C GLY A 9 14.59 -26.76 -26.15
N GLN A 10 15.28 -25.84 -26.84
CA GLN A 10 16.08 -24.80 -26.20
C GLN A 10 15.20 -23.81 -25.40
N LEU A 11 14.09 -23.35 -25.95
CA LEU A 11 13.14 -22.43 -25.31
C LEU A 11 12.45 -23.06 -24.09
N ARG A 12 12.15 -24.38 -24.14
CA ARG A 12 11.65 -25.12 -22.97
C ARG A 12 12.69 -25.19 -21.84
N ARG A 13 13.98 -25.41 -22.16
CA ARG A 13 15.07 -25.38 -21.14
C ARG A 13 15.24 -23.99 -20.49
N LEU A 14 14.83 -22.92 -21.18
CA LEU A 14 14.82 -21.56 -20.66
C LEU A 14 13.55 -21.24 -19.87
N GLY A 15 12.59 -22.17 -19.77
CA GLY A 15 11.32 -21.94 -19.10
C GLY A 15 10.39 -20.94 -19.81
N LEU A 16 10.64 -20.69 -21.10
CA LEU A 16 9.89 -19.73 -21.90
C LEU A 16 8.71 -20.36 -22.66
N LEU A 17 8.63 -21.68 -22.67
CA LEU A 17 7.51 -22.44 -23.24
C LEU A 17 7.11 -23.52 -22.25
N SER A 18 5.91 -23.43 -21.69
CA SER A 18 5.39 -24.33 -20.63
C SER A 18 4.32 -25.32 -21.10
N GLY A 19 3.78 -25.14 -22.31
CA GLY A 19 2.63 -25.94 -22.81
C GLY A 19 2.93 -26.87 -23.97
N ASP A 20 2.00 -27.79 -24.27
CA ASP A 20 1.95 -28.52 -25.52
C ASP A 20 1.43 -27.61 -26.65
N VAL A 21 1.73 -28.01 -27.90
CA VAL A 21 1.65 -27.22 -29.15
C VAL A 21 0.32 -26.49 -29.40
N ALA A 22 -0.71 -26.72 -28.59
CA ALA A 22 -2.05 -26.15 -28.76
C ALA A 22 -2.40 -24.97 -27.82
N GLY A 23 -1.52 -24.53 -26.89
CA GLY A 23 -1.92 -23.61 -25.84
C GLY A 23 -0.89 -22.65 -25.27
N TYR A 24 -0.01 -22.06 -26.09
CA TYR A 24 0.91 -21.03 -25.56
C TYR A 24 0.20 -19.70 -25.30
N ARG A 25 0.47 -19.10 -24.13
CA ARG A 25 -0.01 -17.74 -23.82
C ARG A 25 0.74 -16.71 -24.67
N PHE A 26 0.08 -15.61 -25.02
CA PHE A 26 0.69 -14.52 -25.82
C PHE A 26 2.04 -14.06 -25.27
N ARG A 27 2.16 -13.93 -23.94
CA ARG A 27 3.41 -13.54 -23.25
C ARG A 27 4.56 -14.54 -23.46
N GLU A 28 4.26 -15.84 -23.43
CA GLU A 28 5.22 -16.92 -23.71
C GLU A 28 5.74 -16.82 -25.14
N LEU A 29 4.86 -16.55 -26.10
CA LEU A 29 5.22 -16.38 -27.51
C LEU A 29 6.12 -15.16 -27.73
N VAL A 30 5.83 -14.03 -27.07
CA VAL A 30 6.63 -12.81 -27.18
C VAL A 30 8.01 -13.02 -26.61
N SER A 31 8.14 -13.58 -25.41
CA SER A 31 9.43 -13.91 -24.76
C SER A 31 10.21 -14.96 -25.54
N ALA A 32 9.53 -15.98 -26.07
CA ALA A 32 10.13 -17.02 -26.89
C ALA A 32 10.66 -16.45 -28.23
N ARG A 33 9.97 -15.48 -28.83
CA ARG A 33 10.43 -14.80 -30.05
C ARG A 33 11.69 -14.00 -29.81
N ALA A 34 11.74 -13.22 -28.73
CA ALA A 34 12.93 -12.46 -28.34
C ALA A 34 14.15 -13.37 -28.08
N ALA A 35 13.97 -14.44 -27.28
CA ALA A 35 14.99 -15.41 -27.01
C ALA A 35 15.44 -16.17 -28.29
N SER A 36 14.53 -16.48 -29.22
CA SER A 36 14.85 -17.10 -30.51
C SER A 36 15.74 -16.20 -31.36
N ALA A 37 15.45 -14.91 -31.41
CA ALA A 37 16.27 -13.93 -32.13
C ALA A 37 17.70 -13.84 -31.60
N LEU A 38 17.88 -13.88 -30.27
CA LEU A 38 19.21 -13.92 -29.63
C LEU A 38 19.99 -15.19 -29.97
N LEU A 39 19.31 -16.34 -29.96
CA LEU A 39 19.90 -17.62 -30.35
C LEU A 39 20.24 -17.71 -31.86
N GLU A 40 19.47 -17.03 -32.72
CA GLU A 40 19.74 -16.90 -34.15
C GLU A 40 20.93 -15.97 -34.40
N GLY A 41 21.08 -14.92 -33.58
CA GLY A 41 22.24 -14.04 -33.59
C GLY A 41 23.54 -14.69 -33.03
N GLY A 42 23.51 -15.98 -32.66
CA GLY A 42 24.71 -16.73 -32.23
C GLY A 42 24.89 -16.80 -30.70
N ALA A 43 23.97 -16.28 -29.88
CA ALA A 43 24.06 -16.44 -28.45
C ALA A 43 23.83 -17.89 -28.01
N THR A 44 24.54 -18.30 -26.98
CA THR A 44 24.34 -19.62 -26.34
C THR A 44 23.12 -19.62 -25.41
N VAL A 45 22.53 -20.79 -25.15
CA VAL A 45 21.43 -20.96 -24.20
C VAL A 45 21.79 -20.40 -22.81
N ARG A 46 23.04 -20.54 -22.39
CA ARG A 46 23.53 -19.99 -21.11
C ARG A 46 23.48 -18.48 -21.11
N GLN A 47 24.01 -17.83 -22.16
CA GLN A 47 23.99 -16.36 -22.29
C GLN A 47 22.53 -15.81 -22.32
N VAL A 48 21.62 -16.49 -23.03
CA VAL A 48 20.21 -16.09 -23.06
C VAL A 48 19.56 -16.23 -21.67
N ARG A 49 19.95 -17.24 -20.88
CA ARG A 49 19.47 -17.38 -19.48
C ARG A 49 20.01 -16.25 -18.60
N GLU A 50 21.30 -15.98 -18.66
CA GLU A 50 21.93 -14.89 -17.91
C GLU A 50 21.33 -13.53 -18.28
N ALA A 51 21.02 -13.31 -19.57
CA ALA A 51 20.34 -12.11 -20.04
C ALA A 51 18.89 -12.02 -19.59
N LEU A 52 18.16 -13.15 -19.52
CA LEU A 52 16.80 -13.21 -18.98
C LEU A 52 16.76 -12.83 -17.49
N ASP A 53 17.68 -13.37 -16.72
CA ASP A 53 17.79 -13.08 -15.29
C ASP A 53 18.24 -11.63 -15.05
N GLY A 54 19.11 -11.09 -15.90
CA GLY A 54 19.49 -9.69 -15.91
C GLY A 54 18.33 -8.77 -16.29
N ALA A 55 17.60 -9.11 -17.34
CA ALA A 55 16.43 -8.34 -17.79
C ALA A 55 15.33 -8.27 -16.72
N ARG A 56 15.12 -9.35 -15.95
CA ARG A 56 14.18 -9.36 -14.80
C ARG A 56 14.63 -8.44 -13.67
N ARG A 57 15.93 -8.29 -13.45
CA ARG A 57 16.47 -7.34 -12.47
C ARG A 57 16.36 -5.89 -12.94
N LEU A 58 16.61 -5.65 -14.24
CA LEU A 58 16.55 -4.32 -14.84
C LEU A 58 15.11 -3.81 -15.03
N ALA A 59 14.15 -4.71 -15.22
CA ALA A 59 12.76 -4.39 -15.44
C ALA A 59 11.86 -5.35 -14.62
N PRO A 60 11.84 -5.23 -13.28
CA PRO A 60 11.14 -6.17 -12.39
C PRO A 60 9.62 -6.18 -12.62
N ASN A 61 9.06 -5.07 -13.06
CA ASN A 61 7.63 -4.93 -13.34
C ASN A 61 7.26 -5.24 -14.80
N ALA A 62 8.25 -5.55 -15.65
CA ALA A 62 8.00 -5.87 -17.04
C ALA A 62 7.32 -7.24 -17.17
N LEU A 63 6.20 -7.27 -17.89
CA LEU A 63 5.48 -8.53 -18.15
C LEU A 63 6.24 -9.46 -19.09
N THR A 64 7.08 -8.89 -19.94
CA THR A 64 7.91 -9.58 -20.93
C THR A 64 9.31 -8.94 -21.00
N PRO A 65 10.17 -9.11 -19.98
CA PRO A 65 11.44 -8.37 -19.84
C PRO A 65 12.34 -8.45 -21.09
N LEU A 66 12.44 -9.62 -21.74
CA LEU A 66 13.26 -9.78 -22.96
C LEU A 66 12.71 -9.03 -24.18
N ALA A 67 11.42 -8.74 -24.21
CA ALA A 67 10.79 -8.08 -25.35
C ALA A 67 10.71 -6.56 -25.15
N GLU A 68 10.64 -6.11 -23.92
CA GLU A 68 10.58 -4.69 -23.56
C GLU A 68 11.96 -4.03 -23.62
N LEU A 69 13.01 -4.80 -23.35
CA LEU A 69 14.39 -4.37 -23.53
C LEU A 69 14.88 -4.74 -24.95
N ARG A 70 15.51 -3.79 -25.63
CA ARG A 70 16.12 -4.03 -26.94
C ARG A 70 17.42 -4.78 -26.73
N LEU A 71 17.37 -6.11 -26.95
CA LEU A 71 18.53 -7.01 -26.80
C LEU A 71 19.10 -7.35 -28.16
N ARG A 72 20.42 -7.24 -28.30
CA ARG A 72 21.16 -7.66 -29.50
C ARG A 72 22.34 -8.51 -29.13
N VAL A 73 22.84 -9.29 -30.10
CA VAL A 73 24.12 -10.01 -30.00
C VAL A 73 25.17 -9.21 -30.72
N GLN A 74 26.21 -8.79 -30.00
CA GLN A 74 27.39 -8.10 -30.54
C GLN A 74 28.63 -8.79 -29.98
N ASP A 75 29.58 -9.13 -30.84
CA ASP A 75 30.84 -9.80 -30.47
C ASP A 75 30.68 -11.01 -29.55
N GLN A 76 29.70 -11.87 -29.88
CA GLN A 76 29.30 -13.04 -29.10
C GLN A 76 28.77 -12.74 -27.68
N LYS A 77 28.47 -11.48 -27.37
CA LYS A 77 27.84 -11.06 -26.10
C LYS A 77 26.44 -10.54 -26.38
N ILE A 78 25.57 -10.72 -25.39
CA ILE A 78 24.23 -10.07 -25.41
C ILE A 78 24.40 -8.71 -24.78
N VAL A 79 23.90 -7.67 -25.46
CA VAL A 79 23.86 -6.28 -24.99
C VAL A 79 22.42 -5.79 -24.98
N VAL A 80 22.10 -4.96 -24.00
CA VAL A 80 20.85 -4.22 -23.90
C VAL A 80 21.07 -2.85 -24.55
N GLU A 81 20.29 -2.51 -25.55
CA GLU A 81 20.21 -1.13 -26.07
C GLU A 81 19.02 -0.43 -25.42
N HIS A 82 19.31 0.69 -24.73
CA HIS A 82 18.29 1.55 -24.17
C HIS A 82 18.76 3.01 -24.25
N ASP A 83 17.98 3.87 -24.89
CA ASP A 83 18.22 5.31 -25.02
C ASP A 83 19.65 5.71 -25.41
N ARG A 84 20.23 5.01 -26.40
CA ARG A 84 21.61 5.17 -26.91
C ARG A 84 22.73 4.58 -26.02
N LEU A 85 22.38 3.96 -24.88
CA LEU A 85 23.35 3.24 -24.06
C LEU A 85 23.33 1.76 -24.36
N ARG A 86 24.51 1.13 -24.31
CA ARG A 86 24.67 -0.32 -24.38
C ARG A 86 25.06 -0.83 -23.01
N LEU A 87 24.34 -1.81 -22.49
CA LEU A 87 24.56 -2.37 -21.15
C LEU A 87 24.84 -3.86 -21.22
N ASP A 88 25.73 -4.34 -20.35
CA ASP A 88 25.86 -5.77 -20.07
C ASP A 88 24.66 -6.20 -19.19
N PRO A 89 23.77 -7.09 -19.68
CA PRO A 89 22.60 -7.52 -18.94
C PRO A 89 22.92 -8.30 -17.65
N ARG A 90 24.17 -8.77 -17.47
CA ARG A 90 24.59 -9.51 -16.28
C ARG A 90 24.98 -8.59 -15.14
N THR A 91 25.67 -7.50 -15.45
CA THR A 91 26.25 -6.57 -14.47
C THR A 91 25.48 -5.24 -14.39
N GLY A 92 24.70 -4.92 -15.44
CA GLY A 92 24.06 -3.62 -15.58
C GLY A 92 25.04 -2.48 -15.94
N GLN A 93 26.32 -2.80 -16.17
CA GLN A 93 27.34 -1.81 -16.51
C GLN A 93 27.19 -1.34 -17.96
N ALA A 94 27.39 -0.05 -18.19
CA ALA A 94 27.46 0.50 -19.52
C ALA A 94 28.69 -0.03 -20.25
N LEU A 95 28.48 -0.53 -21.47
CA LEU A 95 29.55 -0.91 -22.41
C LEU A 95 29.91 0.33 -23.22
N LEU A 96 31.04 0.92 -22.91
CA LEU A 96 31.61 2.03 -23.66
C LEU A 96 32.43 1.47 -24.82
N ASP A 97 32.12 1.86 -26.06
CA ASP A 97 32.98 1.62 -27.22
C ASP A 97 34.12 2.65 -27.17
N PHE A 98 35.31 2.24 -26.83
CA PHE A 98 36.49 3.11 -26.67
C PHE A 98 37.17 3.49 -27.98
N GLU A 99 36.50 3.45 -29.13
CA GLU A 99 37.11 3.77 -30.41
C GLU A 99 37.14 5.24 -30.83
N SER A 100 36.65 6.18 -30.00
CA SER A 100 36.75 7.61 -30.35
C SER A 100 36.90 8.50 -29.12
N GLY A 101 37.98 9.25 -29.05
CA GLY A 101 38.31 10.23 -28.00
C GLY A 101 37.33 11.40 -27.88
N ASP A 102 36.37 11.53 -28.80
CA ASP A 102 35.30 12.55 -28.72
C ASP A 102 34.14 12.09 -27.85
N LEU A 103 33.87 10.78 -27.72
CA LEU A 103 32.81 10.23 -26.83
C LEU A 103 33.17 10.36 -25.36
N GLU A 104 34.43 10.29 -24.97
CA GLU A 104 34.86 10.45 -23.58
C GLU A 104 34.50 11.85 -23.04
N ARG A 105 34.61 12.85 -23.90
CA ARG A 105 34.33 14.24 -23.53
C ARG A 105 32.83 14.51 -23.40
N GLU A 106 32.04 14.05 -24.36
CA GLU A 106 30.58 14.19 -24.33
C GLU A 106 29.94 13.35 -23.18
N THR A 107 30.44 12.15 -22.94
CA THR A 107 29.94 11.29 -21.86
C THR A 107 30.29 11.87 -20.49
N ARG A 108 31.48 12.42 -20.32
CA ARG A 108 31.90 13.08 -19.07
C ARG A 108 31.13 14.37 -18.81
N GLU A 109 30.86 15.16 -19.83
CA GLU A 109 30.03 16.37 -19.73
C GLU A 109 28.56 16.01 -19.45
N SER A 110 28.02 14.97 -20.06
CA SER A 110 26.64 14.49 -19.83
C SER A 110 26.44 13.89 -18.43
N LEU A 111 27.46 13.20 -17.88
CA LEU A 111 27.48 12.71 -16.50
C LEU A 111 27.55 13.88 -15.49
N LEU A 112 28.36 14.90 -15.79
CA LEU A 112 28.50 16.11 -14.93
C LEU A 112 27.26 17.00 -14.98
N MET A 113 26.49 16.97 -16.06
CA MET A 113 25.25 17.74 -16.21
C MET A 113 23.99 17.00 -15.76
N GLY A 114 24.10 15.79 -15.18
CA GLY A 114 22.94 15.02 -14.72
C GLY A 114 22.00 14.53 -15.82
N MET A 115 22.45 14.57 -17.11
CA MET A 115 21.66 14.14 -18.26
C MET A 115 21.64 12.62 -18.45
N VAL A 116 22.54 11.89 -17.79
CA VAL A 116 22.58 10.43 -17.78
C VAL A 116 21.92 9.96 -16.51
N ARG A 117 20.61 9.69 -16.55
CA ARG A 117 19.97 8.90 -15.49
C ARG A 117 20.51 7.47 -15.57
N PRO A 118 21.01 6.92 -14.46
CA PRO A 118 21.37 5.51 -14.42
C PRO A 118 20.13 4.67 -14.75
N LEU A 119 20.29 3.71 -15.67
CA LEU A 119 19.25 2.75 -16.10
C LEU A 119 18.98 1.63 -15.09
N ILE A 120 19.89 1.43 -14.16
CA ILE A 120 19.56 0.79 -12.90
C ILE A 120 18.73 1.85 -12.20
N PRO A 121 17.45 1.59 -11.86
CA PRO A 121 16.79 2.47 -10.92
C PRO A 121 17.81 2.64 -9.80
N PRO A 122 18.21 3.86 -9.46
CA PRO A 122 19.18 4.03 -8.38
C PRO A 122 18.66 3.13 -7.26
N ALA A 123 19.57 2.38 -6.64
CA ALA A 123 19.22 1.52 -5.50
C ALA A 123 18.45 2.30 -4.39
N ASP A 124 18.16 3.53 -4.67
CA ASP A 124 17.59 4.61 -3.89
C ASP A 124 16.39 5.29 -4.55
N THR A 125 15.49 4.58 -5.29
CA THR A 125 14.21 5.18 -5.67
C THR A 125 13.22 5.07 -4.49
N ALA A 126 12.26 6.01 -4.43
CA ALA A 126 11.22 6.02 -3.41
C ALA A 126 10.46 4.67 -3.37
N GLU A 127 10.14 4.07 -4.52
CA GLU A 127 9.43 2.80 -4.61
C GLU A 127 10.24 1.63 -4.03
N ILE A 128 11.55 1.60 -4.27
CA ILE A 128 12.43 0.55 -3.73
C ILE A 128 12.52 0.65 -2.21
N TRP A 129 12.68 1.87 -1.68
CA TRP A 129 12.70 2.08 -0.24
C TRP A 129 11.35 1.82 0.40
N PHE A 130 10.25 2.20 -0.26
CA PHE A 130 8.90 1.88 0.20
C PHE A 130 8.66 0.37 0.29
N ALA A 131 9.02 -0.38 -0.76
CA ALA A 131 8.89 -1.84 -0.76
C ALA A 131 9.73 -2.52 0.34
N ARG A 132 10.93 -1.99 0.63
CA ARG A 132 11.76 -2.48 1.74
C ARG A 132 11.11 -2.18 3.09
N ALA A 133 10.65 -0.95 3.29
CA ALA A 133 9.99 -0.54 4.51
C ALA A 133 8.76 -1.39 4.79
N SER A 134 7.90 -1.60 3.78
CA SER A 134 6.70 -2.44 3.89
C SER A 134 7.00 -3.93 4.16
N ALA A 135 8.19 -4.41 3.77
CA ALA A 135 8.61 -5.76 4.12
C ALA A 135 9.05 -5.90 5.59
N TRP A 136 9.36 -4.78 6.25
CA TRP A 136 9.91 -4.75 7.61
C TRP A 136 8.93 -4.22 8.65
N ASP A 137 7.91 -3.46 8.27
CA ASP A 137 6.98 -2.78 9.18
C ASP A 137 6.05 -3.71 9.97
N GLY A 138 5.90 -4.95 9.49
CA GLY A 138 5.18 -6.03 10.19
C GLY A 138 5.97 -6.70 11.32
N ASP A 139 7.30 -6.51 11.38
CA ASP A 139 8.20 -7.13 12.35
C ASP A 139 8.66 -6.11 13.40
N PRO A 140 8.25 -6.24 14.69
CA PRO A 140 8.65 -5.31 15.74
C PRO A 140 10.17 -5.18 15.92
N GLU A 141 10.94 -6.24 15.66
CA GLU A 141 12.40 -6.21 15.78
C GLU A 141 13.06 -5.35 14.68
N ARG A 142 12.31 -5.05 13.61
CA ARG A 142 12.77 -4.31 12.45
C ARG A 142 12.10 -2.94 12.26
N TRP A 143 11.33 -2.48 13.21
CA TRP A 143 10.63 -1.20 13.10
C TRP A 143 11.57 0.00 12.92
N GLU A 144 12.75 -0.01 13.55
CA GLU A 144 13.72 1.09 13.35
C GLU A 144 14.27 1.11 11.91
N GLU A 145 14.54 -0.06 11.33
CA GLU A 145 14.97 -0.16 9.93
C GLU A 145 13.84 0.28 8.98
N ALA A 146 12.59 -0.09 9.28
CA ALA A 146 11.43 0.35 8.51
C ALA A 146 11.23 1.87 8.61
N VAL A 147 11.41 2.45 9.79
CA VAL A 147 11.37 3.92 10.00
C VAL A 147 12.44 4.62 9.17
N GLU A 148 13.68 4.09 9.16
CA GLU A 148 14.75 4.65 8.33
C GLU A 148 14.41 4.54 6.85
N ALA A 149 13.88 3.40 6.42
CA ALA A 149 13.52 3.17 5.02
C ALA A 149 12.37 4.07 4.56
N TYR A 150 11.28 4.22 5.35
CA TYR A 150 10.22 5.18 5.04
C TYR A 150 10.73 6.63 5.08
N GLY A 151 11.65 6.95 5.99
CA GLY A 151 12.35 8.24 6.01
C GLY A 151 13.05 8.53 4.68
N ARG A 152 13.74 7.54 4.11
CA ARG A 152 14.35 7.68 2.78
C ARG A 152 13.33 7.90 1.66
N VAL A 153 12.15 7.26 1.76
CA VAL A 153 11.07 7.51 0.77
C VAL A 153 10.68 8.98 0.77
N VAL A 154 10.40 9.54 1.93
CA VAL A 154 9.91 10.92 2.04
C VAL A 154 11.00 11.97 1.81
N ASP A 155 12.28 11.61 2.00
CA ASP A 155 13.42 12.45 1.60
C ASP A 155 13.55 12.53 0.07
N ILE A 156 13.27 11.40 -0.66
CA ILE A 156 13.34 11.33 -2.11
C ILE A 156 12.09 11.95 -2.75
N ASP A 157 10.91 11.62 -2.22
CA ASP A 157 9.61 12.10 -2.68
C ASP A 157 8.77 12.57 -1.48
N PRO A 158 8.83 13.86 -1.13
CA PRO A 158 8.01 14.43 -0.06
C PRO A 158 6.51 14.36 -0.31
N GLY A 159 6.08 14.16 -1.58
CA GLY A 159 4.68 13.98 -1.97
C GLY A 159 4.14 12.56 -1.76
N TYR A 160 4.94 11.62 -1.27
CA TYR A 160 4.53 10.23 -1.09
C TYR A 160 3.68 10.06 0.18
N ALA A 161 2.40 10.41 0.11
CA ALA A 161 1.47 10.41 1.25
C ALA A 161 1.42 9.06 1.99
N ALA A 162 1.39 7.94 1.25
CA ALA A 162 1.38 6.61 1.86
C ALA A 162 2.63 6.31 2.70
N ALA A 163 3.79 6.83 2.30
CA ALA A 163 5.02 6.66 3.09
C ALA A 163 4.98 7.48 4.38
N TRP A 164 4.50 8.71 4.32
CA TRP A 164 4.26 9.53 5.51
C TRP A 164 3.28 8.86 6.46
N ASN A 165 2.15 8.32 5.95
CA ASN A 165 1.16 7.61 6.76
C ASN A 165 1.77 6.39 7.46
N ASN A 166 2.51 5.54 6.72
CA ASN A 166 3.10 4.33 7.27
C ASN A 166 4.24 4.63 8.26
N LEU A 167 5.04 5.67 8.00
CA LEU A 167 6.02 6.19 8.95
C LEU A 167 5.34 6.64 10.24
N GLY A 168 4.23 7.37 10.12
CA GLY A 168 3.41 7.80 11.25
C GLY A 168 2.89 6.62 12.05
N LEU A 169 2.40 5.57 11.40
CA LEU A 169 1.90 4.36 12.05
C LEU A 169 3.00 3.65 12.85
N LEU A 170 4.22 3.54 12.32
CA LEU A 170 5.36 2.97 13.06
C LEU A 170 5.72 3.85 14.26
N GLN A 171 5.82 5.16 14.09
CA GLN A 171 6.10 6.08 15.20
C GLN A 171 5.03 5.97 16.30
N HIS A 172 3.74 5.82 15.91
CA HIS A 172 2.63 5.63 16.84
C HIS A 172 2.76 4.31 17.63
N ARG A 173 3.00 3.19 16.94
CA ARG A 173 3.22 1.88 17.57
C ARG A 173 4.42 1.87 18.52
N MET A 174 5.43 2.69 18.25
CA MET A 174 6.61 2.87 19.10
C MET A 174 6.37 3.86 20.25
N GLY A 175 5.14 4.39 20.43
CA GLY A 175 4.81 5.38 21.45
C GLY A 175 5.39 6.78 21.21
N ARG A 176 5.85 7.07 20.00
CA ARG A 176 6.46 8.35 19.63
C ARG A 176 5.39 9.28 19.05
N TYR A 177 4.41 9.64 19.88
CA TYR A 177 3.16 10.29 19.47
C TYR A 177 3.33 11.61 18.73
N GLU A 178 4.26 12.48 19.16
CA GLU A 178 4.51 13.76 18.50
C GLU A 178 5.05 13.57 17.07
N ARG A 179 5.92 12.57 16.87
CA ARG A 179 6.45 12.21 15.54
C ARG A 179 5.36 11.60 14.66
N ALA A 180 4.54 10.72 15.23
CA ALA A 180 3.42 10.12 14.52
C ALA A 180 2.46 11.21 14.02
N GLN A 181 2.08 12.16 14.89
CA GLN A 181 1.22 13.27 14.53
C GLN A 181 1.80 14.13 13.40
N ALA A 182 3.11 14.42 13.45
CA ALA A 182 3.78 15.18 12.40
C ALA A 182 3.74 14.44 11.06
N CYS A 183 4.00 13.11 11.07
CA CYS A 183 3.96 12.28 9.86
C CYS A 183 2.55 12.19 9.26
N TYR A 184 1.51 11.98 10.07
CA TYR A 184 0.13 11.93 9.57
C TYR A 184 -0.32 13.29 8.99
N ARG A 185 0.09 14.41 9.58
CA ARG A 185 -0.16 15.73 9.00
C ARG A 185 0.57 15.92 7.68
N ALA A 186 1.83 15.49 7.59
CA ALA A 186 2.57 15.53 6.33
C ALA A 186 1.92 14.65 5.25
N ALA A 187 1.33 13.50 5.61
CA ALA A 187 0.56 12.68 4.69
C ALA A 187 -0.65 13.44 4.13
N LEU A 188 -1.39 14.18 4.97
CA LEU A 188 -2.53 15.00 4.55
C LEU A 188 -2.11 16.25 3.77
N GLU A 189 -0.91 16.79 4.00
CA GLU A 189 -0.34 17.87 3.20
C GLU A 189 0.09 17.38 1.81
N ALA A 190 0.58 16.14 1.72
CA ALA A 190 0.96 15.50 0.47
C ALA A 190 -0.26 15.05 -0.36
N ASP A 191 -1.31 14.55 0.31
CA ASP A 191 -2.59 14.15 -0.29
C ASP A 191 -3.72 14.45 0.70
N ASP A 192 -4.52 15.46 0.42
CA ASP A 192 -5.63 15.92 1.27
C ASP A 192 -6.80 14.94 1.31
N SER A 193 -6.81 13.94 0.44
CA SER A 193 -7.78 12.83 0.39
C SER A 193 -7.29 11.56 1.10
N CYS A 194 -6.14 11.58 1.78
CA CYS A 194 -5.59 10.44 2.52
C CYS A 194 -6.43 10.14 3.78
N CYS A 195 -7.56 9.43 3.61
CA CYS A 195 -8.48 9.08 4.69
C CYS A 195 -7.82 8.27 5.81
N GLN A 196 -6.82 7.42 5.47
CA GLN A 196 -6.07 6.63 6.43
C GLN A 196 -5.27 7.50 7.41
N ALA A 197 -4.67 8.61 6.92
CA ALA A 197 -3.93 9.52 7.79
C ALA A 197 -4.87 10.28 8.75
N ALA A 198 -6.05 10.69 8.27
CA ALA A 198 -7.07 11.29 9.12
C ALA A 198 -7.59 10.29 10.18
N PHE A 199 -7.85 9.05 9.78
CA PHE A 199 -8.23 7.97 10.70
C PHE A 199 -7.16 7.73 11.76
N ASN A 200 -5.89 7.64 11.37
CA ASN A 200 -4.77 7.40 12.28
C ASN A 200 -4.54 8.59 13.24
N LEU A 201 -4.80 9.83 12.82
CA LEU A 201 -4.83 10.98 13.74
C LEU A 201 -5.96 10.85 14.77
N GLY A 202 -7.14 10.35 14.36
CA GLY A 202 -8.22 10.03 15.28
C GLY A 202 -7.80 9.02 16.34
N SER A 203 -7.19 7.91 15.92
CA SER A 203 -6.68 6.86 16.81
C SER A 203 -5.60 7.38 17.76
N LEU A 204 -4.67 8.18 17.27
CA LEU A 204 -3.62 8.79 18.08
C LEU A 204 -4.20 9.72 19.17
N HIS A 205 -5.19 10.56 18.84
CA HIS A 205 -5.83 11.43 19.83
C HIS A 205 -6.72 10.63 20.81
N GLU A 206 -7.30 9.51 20.39
CA GLU A 206 -8.00 8.59 21.29
C GLU A 206 -7.03 7.99 22.31
N ASP A 207 -5.84 7.52 21.90
CA ASP A 207 -4.82 7.00 22.79
C ASP A 207 -4.30 8.07 23.77
N LEU A 208 -4.28 9.32 23.34
CA LEU A 208 -3.99 10.48 24.20
C LEU A 208 -5.18 10.91 25.08
N SER A 209 -6.32 10.21 25.00
CA SER A 209 -7.57 10.54 25.71
C SER A 209 -8.16 11.92 25.33
N ASP A 210 -7.78 12.49 24.21
CA ASP A 210 -8.35 13.72 23.63
C ASP A 210 -9.55 13.36 22.74
N LEU A 211 -10.64 12.94 23.38
CA LEU A 211 -11.84 12.47 22.67
C LEU A 211 -12.45 13.51 21.73
N PRO A 212 -12.51 14.82 22.07
CA PRO A 212 -13.07 15.81 21.13
C PRO A 212 -12.27 15.91 19.82
N THR A 213 -10.94 15.88 19.90
CA THR A 213 -10.08 15.95 18.72
C THR A 213 -10.15 14.64 17.93
N ALA A 214 -10.19 13.48 18.60
CA ALA A 214 -10.35 12.18 17.95
C ALA A 214 -11.66 12.11 17.13
N ILE A 215 -12.79 12.56 17.70
CA ILE A 215 -14.08 12.66 17.00
C ILE A 215 -13.96 13.52 15.74
N GLY A 216 -13.28 14.65 15.84
CA GLY A 216 -13.05 15.54 14.69
C GLY A 216 -12.32 14.86 13.55
N TRP A 217 -11.24 14.13 13.87
CA TRP A 217 -10.42 13.43 12.87
C TRP A 217 -11.14 12.23 12.26
N TYR A 218 -11.85 11.42 13.03
CA TYR A 218 -12.65 10.31 12.50
C TYR A 218 -13.76 10.82 11.57
N ARG A 219 -14.45 11.93 11.93
CA ARG A 219 -15.41 12.55 11.02
C ARG A 219 -14.76 13.03 9.73
N ARG A 220 -13.56 13.61 9.82
CA ARG A 220 -12.79 14.03 8.63
C ARG A 220 -12.44 12.84 7.72
N ALA A 221 -12.06 11.69 8.28
CA ALA A 221 -11.85 10.47 7.51
C ALA A 221 -13.11 10.02 6.78
N LEU A 222 -14.29 10.10 7.43
CA LEU A 222 -15.59 9.75 6.84
C LEU A 222 -16.10 10.78 5.84
N GLU A 223 -15.67 12.04 5.90
CA GLU A 223 -15.93 13.02 4.83
C GLU A 223 -15.19 12.65 3.54
N MET A 224 -13.98 12.07 3.65
CA MET A 224 -13.17 11.62 2.51
C MET A 224 -13.67 10.27 1.98
N GLU A 225 -13.97 9.33 2.87
CA GLU A 225 -14.44 7.97 2.56
C GLU A 225 -15.66 7.61 3.43
N PRO A 226 -16.89 7.86 2.95
CA PRO A 226 -18.11 7.65 3.73
C PRO A 226 -18.39 6.20 4.13
N ASP A 227 -17.78 5.23 3.47
CA ASP A 227 -17.94 3.80 3.72
C ASP A 227 -16.72 3.18 4.43
N TYR A 228 -15.88 4.01 5.07
CA TYR A 228 -14.74 3.52 5.83
C TYR A 228 -15.20 2.86 7.14
N ALA A 229 -15.36 1.53 7.11
CA ALA A 229 -15.92 0.75 8.22
C ALA A 229 -15.18 0.99 9.54
N ASP A 230 -13.83 0.93 9.55
CA ASP A 230 -13.03 1.11 10.76
C ASP A 230 -13.24 2.50 11.40
N ALA A 231 -13.41 3.53 10.57
CA ALA A 231 -13.68 4.88 11.05
C ALA A 231 -15.06 5.00 11.69
N HIS A 232 -16.09 4.32 11.16
CA HIS A 232 -17.40 4.24 11.81
C HIS A 232 -17.32 3.52 13.15
N PHE A 233 -16.61 2.39 13.21
CA PHE A 233 -16.45 1.63 14.45
C PHE A 233 -15.75 2.45 15.53
N ASN A 234 -14.61 3.05 15.24
CA ASN A 234 -13.85 3.83 16.22
C ASN A 234 -14.57 5.12 16.61
N LEU A 235 -15.21 5.82 15.66
CA LEU A 235 -15.99 7.00 15.96
C LEU A 235 -17.16 6.68 16.91
N ALA A 236 -17.86 5.56 16.68
CA ALA A 236 -18.93 5.13 17.57
C ALA A 236 -18.42 4.85 18.98
N GLY A 237 -17.28 4.16 19.12
CA GLY A 237 -16.66 3.90 20.42
C GLY A 237 -16.28 5.18 21.16
N VAL A 238 -15.65 6.13 20.47
CA VAL A 238 -15.26 7.43 21.08
C VAL A 238 -16.47 8.28 21.42
N LEU A 239 -17.52 8.30 20.60
CA LEU A 239 -18.79 9.00 20.91
C LEU A 239 -19.46 8.40 22.13
N GLY A 240 -19.46 7.07 22.27
CA GLY A 240 -19.96 6.40 23.47
C GLY A 240 -19.20 6.82 24.74
N LYS A 241 -17.85 6.82 24.69
CA LYS A 241 -17.00 7.31 25.78
C LYS A 241 -17.27 8.79 26.12
N ALA A 242 -17.64 9.58 25.13
CA ALA A 242 -17.98 11.00 25.30
C ALA A 242 -19.44 11.23 25.76
N GLY A 243 -20.21 10.18 26.04
CA GLY A 243 -21.60 10.29 26.46
C GLY A 243 -22.62 10.64 25.37
N GLN A 244 -22.21 10.54 24.08
CA GLN A 244 -23.04 10.86 22.92
C GLN A 244 -23.67 9.58 22.34
N ALA A 245 -24.46 8.87 23.14
CA ALA A 245 -24.99 7.53 22.84
C ALA A 245 -25.78 7.47 21.53
N ASP A 246 -26.65 8.44 21.28
CA ASP A 246 -27.47 8.48 20.06
C ASP A 246 -26.61 8.59 18.79
N ALA A 247 -25.59 9.44 18.84
CA ALA A 247 -24.65 9.59 17.73
C ALA A 247 -23.80 8.33 17.54
N ALA A 248 -23.37 7.69 18.63
CA ALA A 248 -22.65 6.43 18.59
C ALA A 248 -23.48 5.33 17.92
N ALA A 249 -24.77 5.21 18.28
CA ALA A 249 -25.68 4.22 17.72
C ALA A 249 -25.84 4.34 16.19
N LEU A 250 -25.84 5.56 15.64
CA LEU A 250 -25.87 5.76 14.19
C LEU A 250 -24.65 5.17 13.50
N HIS A 251 -23.47 5.39 14.06
CA HIS A 251 -22.22 4.89 13.50
C HIS A 251 -22.06 3.37 13.72
N TRP A 252 -22.52 2.81 14.85
CA TRP A 252 -22.59 1.35 15.03
C TRP A 252 -23.49 0.68 13.99
N ARG A 253 -24.66 1.25 13.69
CA ARG A 253 -25.56 0.72 12.65
C ARG A 253 -24.89 0.78 11.28
N ARG A 254 -24.24 1.91 10.95
CA ARG A 254 -23.53 2.03 9.67
C ARG A 254 -22.39 1.03 9.54
N TYR A 255 -21.60 0.84 10.60
CA TYR A 255 -20.56 -0.20 10.63
C TYR A 255 -21.15 -1.57 10.33
N LEU A 256 -22.26 -1.95 10.93
CA LEU A 256 -22.93 -3.23 10.71
C LEU A 256 -23.51 -3.41 9.30
N GLU A 257 -23.81 -2.32 8.59
CA GLU A 257 -24.19 -2.39 7.16
C GLU A 257 -22.96 -2.73 6.28
N LEU A 258 -21.77 -2.26 6.69
CA LEU A 258 -20.52 -2.45 5.94
C LEU A 258 -19.82 -3.76 6.27
N ASP A 259 -19.91 -4.21 7.53
CA ASP A 259 -19.28 -5.44 8.02
C ASP A 259 -20.23 -6.23 8.94
N LEU A 260 -20.80 -7.30 8.41
CA LEU A 260 -21.70 -8.21 9.14
C LEU A 260 -21.00 -9.40 9.79
N GLY A 261 -19.80 -9.74 9.34
CA GLY A 261 -19.19 -11.06 9.57
C GLY A 261 -18.00 -11.06 10.53
N SER A 262 -17.40 -9.92 10.82
CA SER A 262 -16.20 -9.84 11.65
C SER A 262 -16.50 -10.06 13.14
N PRO A 263 -15.48 -10.38 13.95
CA PRO A 263 -15.61 -10.38 15.40
C PRO A 263 -16.05 -9.03 15.97
N TRP A 264 -15.72 -7.93 15.31
CA TRP A 264 -16.07 -6.56 15.70
C TRP A 264 -17.57 -6.26 15.53
N ALA A 265 -18.23 -6.91 14.55
CA ALA A 265 -19.68 -6.79 14.39
C ALA A 265 -20.46 -7.29 15.61
N ARG A 266 -19.90 -8.23 16.39
CA ARG A 266 -20.53 -8.66 17.66
C ARG A 266 -20.45 -7.57 18.71
N ILE A 267 -19.30 -6.89 18.79
CA ILE A 267 -19.10 -5.76 19.73
C ILE A 267 -20.05 -4.63 19.37
N ALA A 268 -20.17 -4.29 18.08
CA ALA A 268 -21.08 -3.25 17.63
C ALA A 268 -22.55 -3.55 17.98
N ARG A 269 -23.01 -4.82 17.82
CA ARG A 269 -24.35 -5.24 18.22
C ARG A 269 -24.58 -5.13 19.72
N SER A 270 -23.62 -5.56 20.56
CA SER A 270 -23.71 -5.45 22.00
C SER A 270 -23.91 -4.01 22.45
N HIS A 271 -23.15 -3.07 21.91
CA HIS A 271 -23.32 -1.65 22.22
C HIS A 271 -24.68 -1.07 21.78
N LEU A 272 -25.25 -1.56 20.67
CA LEU A 272 -26.59 -1.16 20.26
C LEU A 272 -27.67 -1.73 21.21
N GLU A 273 -27.56 -2.98 21.61
CA GLU A 273 -28.48 -3.62 22.56
C GLU A 273 -28.45 -2.91 23.92
N GLU A 274 -27.26 -2.51 24.42
CA GLU A 274 -27.11 -1.72 25.63
C GLU A 274 -27.76 -0.33 25.50
N ALA A 275 -27.59 0.34 24.35
CA ALA A 275 -28.21 1.64 24.11
C ALA A 275 -29.72 1.57 24.01
N ASP A 276 -30.28 0.56 23.34
CA ASP A 276 -31.71 0.35 23.19
C ASP A 276 -32.36 -0.14 24.50
N GLY A 277 -31.65 -0.98 25.31
CA GLY A 277 -32.12 -1.45 26.62
C GLY A 277 -32.16 -0.36 27.69
N GLY A 278 -31.17 0.56 27.67
CA GLY A 278 -31.16 1.72 28.58
C GLY A 278 -32.27 2.72 28.37
N LEU A 279 -32.84 2.79 27.17
CA LEU A 279 -34.04 3.61 26.86
C LEU A 279 -35.33 2.98 27.41
N GLY A 280 -35.34 1.66 27.66
CA GLY A 280 -36.52 0.95 28.21
C GLY A 280 -36.69 1.13 29.74
N GLU A 281 -35.60 1.28 30.49
CA GLU A 281 -35.66 1.45 31.94
C GLU A 281 -36.01 2.88 32.38
N GLY A 282 -35.76 3.90 31.55
CA GLY A 282 -36.07 5.31 31.84
C GLY A 282 -37.51 5.73 31.59
N LEU A 283 -38.33 4.93 30.90
CA LEU A 283 -39.75 5.23 30.60
C LEU A 283 -40.74 4.48 31.53
N GLY A 284 -40.24 3.64 32.46
CA GLY A 284 -41.08 2.81 33.35
C GLY A 284 -41.39 3.40 34.71
N GLU A 285 -40.72 4.45 35.17
CA GLU A 285 -40.93 4.99 36.55
C GLU A 285 -41.80 6.26 36.66
N GLY A 286 -42.52 6.64 35.62
CA GLY A 286 -43.31 7.89 35.59
C GLY A 286 -44.85 7.79 35.60
N LEU A 287 -45.42 6.59 35.66
CA LEU A 287 -46.91 6.42 35.70
C LEU A 287 -47.33 5.43 36.81
N GLY A 288 -47.21 5.83 38.05
CA GLY A 288 -47.69 5.12 39.24
C GLY A 288 -48.43 6.07 40.19
N GLU A 289 -49.73 6.13 40.03
CA GLU A 289 -50.75 6.16 41.06
C GLU A 289 -50.84 7.38 41.98
N GLY A 290 -51.69 8.30 41.59
CA GLY A 290 -52.46 9.15 42.47
C GLY A 290 -53.96 8.80 42.36
N VAL A 291 -54.40 7.71 42.93
CA VAL A 291 -55.84 7.45 43.16
C VAL A 291 -56.16 7.84 44.59
N ASP A 292 -56.70 9.01 44.72
CA ASP A 292 -57.33 9.53 45.98
C ASP A 292 -58.64 8.79 46.18
N GLU A 293 -58.74 7.81 47.09
CA GLU A 293 -59.96 7.22 47.54
C GLU A 293 -60.52 8.12 48.63
N GLY A 294 -61.52 8.90 48.24
CA GLY A 294 -62.36 9.65 49.16
C GLY A 294 -63.12 8.73 50.15
N ASP A 295 -62.82 8.90 51.39
CA ASP A 295 -63.58 8.31 52.55
C ASP A 295 -64.91 9.04 52.74
N ASP A 296 -65.98 8.37 52.28
CA ASP A 296 -67.37 8.75 52.58
C ASP A 296 -67.87 7.93 53.77
N SER A 297 -67.77 8.47 54.97
CA SER A 297 -68.43 7.90 56.16
C SER A 297 -69.51 8.88 56.69
N PRO A 298 -70.79 8.48 56.73
CA PRO A 298 -71.86 9.34 57.27
C PRO A 298 -71.92 9.32 58.81
N GLY A 299 -71.72 10.50 59.41
CA GLY A 299 -71.91 10.71 60.82
C GLY A 299 -73.36 10.62 61.21
N ALA A 300 -73.66 9.76 62.18
CA ALA A 300 -74.96 9.74 62.88
C ALA A 300 -74.85 10.53 64.16
N GLY A 301 -75.72 11.46 64.33
CA GLY A 301 -76.64 11.80 65.40
C GLY A 301 -76.12 11.98 66.84
N GLN A 302 -76.28 13.08 67.36
CA GLN A 302 -77.05 13.68 68.47
C GLN A 302 -76.42 14.97 68.91
#